data_8119c950567e085cf6af31fdab416a05
#
_entry.id   8119c950567e085cf6af31fdab416a05
#
_cell.length_a   1.000
_cell.length_b   1.000
_cell.length_c   1.000
_cell.angle_alpha   90.00
_cell.angle_beta   90.00
_cell.angle_gamma   90.00
#
_symmetry.space_group_name_H-M   'P 1'
#
loop_
_entity.id
_entity.type
_entity.pdbx_description
1 polymer ?
#
loop_
_entity_poly.entity_id
_entity_poly.type
_entity_poly.pdbx_seq_one_letter_code
_entity_poly.pdbx_strand_id
1 'polypeptide(L)'
;MFASFIAFWAAVGTLLAMQALTPTPAAADDTEALPEFTLADIAEHDTLESCWMAIEGKVYDFTDYIPEHPTPPFVMEQWCGREATEGMRTKGYGRDHTPAAWAMMEPYLIGTLVD
;
A
#
# COMPACT_ATOMS: atom_id res chain seq x y z
N MET A 1 14.16 -51.87 -23.53
CA MET A 1 12.99 -51.45 -22.91
C MET A 1 13.18 -50.74 -21.63
N PHE A 2 13.94 -51.26 -20.77
CA PHE A 2 14.09 -50.55 -19.53
C PHE A 2 14.83 -49.28 -19.63
N ALA A 3 15.69 -49.20 -20.53
CA ALA A 3 16.48 -48.01 -20.62
C ALA A 3 15.62 -46.78 -20.83
N SER A 4 14.55 -46.97 -21.50
CA SER A 4 13.75 -45.80 -21.78
C SER A 4 13.10 -45.26 -20.54
N PHE A 5 12.85 -46.05 -19.59
CA PHE A 5 12.28 -45.52 -18.40
C PHE A 5 13.19 -44.58 -17.69
N ILE A 6 14.39 -44.94 -17.67
CA ILE A 6 15.33 -44.12 -16.95
C ILE A 6 15.46 -42.74 -17.51
N ALA A 7 15.47 -42.68 -18.80
CA ALA A 7 15.59 -41.40 -19.41
C ALA A 7 14.44 -40.50 -19.03
N PHE A 8 13.31 -41.09 -18.92
CA PHE A 8 12.15 -40.32 -18.61
C PHE A 8 12.25 -39.66 -17.25
N TRP A 9 12.78 -40.34 -16.34
CA TRP A 9 12.91 -39.81 -15.00
C TRP A 9 13.78 -38.57 -14.93
N ALA A 10 14.82 -38.58 -15.64
CA ALA A 10 15.71 -37.46 -15.59
C ALA A 10 15.01 -36.20 -16.02
N ALA A 11 14.18 -36.32 -16.99
CA ALA A 11 13.52 -35.14 -17.50
C ALA A 11 12.58 -34.55 -16.47
N VAL A 12 11.93 -35.39 -15.76
CA VAL A 12 11.01 -34.90 -14.80
C VAL A 12 11.69 -34.15 -13.66
N GLY A 13 12.78 -34.66 -13.24
CA GLY A 13 13.45 -34.00 -12.16
C GLY A 13 13.89 -32.60 -12.53
N THR A 14 14.31 -32.44 -13.73
CA THR A 14 14.76 -31.13 -14.11
C THR A 14 13.66 -30.12 -14.05
N LEU A 15 12.51 -30.49 -14.46
CA LEU A 15 11.43 -29.58 -14.50
C LEU A 15 11.09 -29.04 -13.16
N LEU A 16 11.07 -29.87 -12.19
CA LEU A 16 10.70 -29.43 -10.88
C LEU A 16 11.64 -28.42 -10.32
N ALA A 17 12.89 -28.59 -10.58
CA ALA A 17 13.84 -27.66 -10.03
C ALA A 17 13.61 -26.26 -10.50
N MET A 18 13.19 -26.09 -11.70
CA MET A 18 13.01 -24.78 -12.18
C MET A 18 11.93 -24.05 -11.51
N GLN A 19 10.90 -24.69 -11.19
CA GLN A 19 9.80 -24.03 -10.58
C GLN A 19 10.11 -23.49 -9.24
N ALA A 20 10.93 -24.13 -8.54
CA ALA A 20 11.20 -23.72 -7.20
C ALA A 20 11.91 -22.39 -7.15
N LEU A 21 12.54 -22.04 -8.20
CA LEU A 21 13.31 -20.83 -8.15
C LEU A 21 12.55 -19.56 -8.26
N THR A 22 11.50 -19.59 -8.97
CA THR A 22 10.86 -18.36 -9.28
C THR A 22 10.26 -17.65 -8.13
N PRO A 23 9.50 -18.25 -7.30
CA PRO A 23 8.77 -17.50 -6.30
C PRO A 23 9.62 -16.94 -5.19
N THR A 24 10.71 -17.50 -4.97
CA THR A 24 11.46 -17.14 -3.82
C THR A 24 11.98 -15.75 -3.76
N PRO A 25 12.57 -15.28 -4.78
CA PRO A 25 13.19 -13.96 -4.69
C PRO A 25 12.21 -12.86 -4.47
N ALA A 26 11.03 -13.06 -4.94
CA ALA A 26 10.07 -12.01 -4.85
C ALA A 26 9.75 -11.67 -3.42
N ALA A 27 9.72 -12.64 -2.61
CA ALA A 27 9.31 -12.40 -1.26
C ALA A 27 10.27 -11.48 -0.55
N ALA A 28 11.49 -11.55 -0.87
CA ALA A 28 12.45 -10.78 -0.16
C ALA A 28 12.33 -9.31 -0.42
N ASP A 29 11.81 -8.95 -1.54
CA ASP A 29 11.77 -7.57 -1.89
C ASP A 29 10.58 -6.84 -1.38
N ASP A 30 9.67 -7.56 -0.80
CA ASP A 30 8.45 -6.95 -0.38
C ASP A 30 8.64 -5.84 0.59
N THR A 31 9.69 -5.88 1.36
CA THR A 31 9.85 -4.89 2.38
C THR A 31 9.99 -3.52 1.82
N GLU A 32 10.44 -3.40 0.60
CA GLU A 32 10.60 -2.09 0.06
C GLU A 32 9.68 -1.77 -1.05
N ALA A 33 9.05 -2.76 -1.60
CA ALA A 33 8.23 -2.54 -2.77
C ALA A 33 6.79 -2.33 -2.35
N LEU A 34 6.44 -1.10 -2.07
CA LEU A 34 5.06 -0.79 -1.79
C LEU A 34 4.27 -0.69 -3.09
N PRO A 35 3.00 -1.05 -3.07
CA PRO A 35 2.17 -0.85 -4.26
C PRO A 35 2.14 0.59 -4.68
N GLU A 36 1.88 0.82 -5.95
CA GLU A 36 1.81 2.16 -6.49
C GLU A 36 0.39 2.48 -6.87
N PHE A 37 -0.05 3.67 -6.55
CA PHE A 37 -1.40 4.12 -6.84
C PHE A 37 -1.39 5.47 -7.50
N THR A 38 -2.36 5.72 -8.37
CA THR A 38 -2.50 7.04 -8.98
C THR A 38 -3.56 7.82 -8.22
N LEU A 39 -3.65 9.10 -8.52
CA LEU A 39 -4.72 9.90 -7.92
C LEU A 39 -6.09 9.38 -8.32
N ALA A 40 -6.21 8.83 -9.51
CA ALA A 40 -7.49 8.25 -9.93
C ALA A 40 -7.85 7.05 -9.08
N ASP A 41 -6.85 6.24 -8.72
CA ASP A 41 -7.11 5.12 -7.84
C ASP A 41 -7.59 5.58 -6.48
N ILE A 42 -6.95 6.60 -5.95
CA ILE A 42 -7.28 7.12 -4.64
C ILE A 42 -8.67 7.72 -4.63
N ALA A 43 -9.05 8.37 -5.72
CA ALA A 43 -10.35 9.02 -5.81
C ALA A 43 -11.51 8.06 -5.65
N GLU A 44 -11.29 6.78 -5.86
CA GLU A 44 -12.34 5.81 -5.68
C GLU A 44 -12.62 5.51 -4.22
N HIS A 45 -11.77 6.00 -3.33
CA HIS A 45 -11.89 5.73 -1.90
C HIS A 45 -12.13 7.04 -1.16
N ASP A 46 -13.25 7.66 -1.46
CA ASP A 46 -13.54 9.01 -0.99
C ASP A 46 -14.68 9.09 0.01
N THR A 47 -14.95 8.01 0.72
CA THR A 47 -16.01 8.01 1.72
C THR A 47 -15.44 7.65 3.08
N LEU A 48 -16.25 7.87 4.12
CA LEU A 48 -15.80 7.49 5.45
C LEU A 48 -15.64 5.99 5.61
N GLU A 49 -16.34 5.21 4.80
CA GLU A 49 -16.21 3.76 4.83
C GLU A 49 -15.00 3.26 4.06
N SER A 50 -14.45 4.10 3.23
CA SER A 50 -13.25 3.74 2.47
C SER A 50 -12.53 5.05 2.15
N CYS A 51 -11.61 5.43 3.01
CA CYS A 51 -10.97 6.74 2.93
C CYS A 51 -9.46 6.59 2.74
N TRP A 52 -9.02 6.87 1.52
CA TRP A 52 -7.60 6.88 1.21
C TRP A 52 -7.16 8.31 0.97
N MET A 53 -5.94 8.62 1.34
CA MET A 53 -5.37 9.94 1.10
C MET A 53 -3.94 9.81 0.64
N ALA A 54 -3.53 10.71 -0.26
CA ALA A 54 -2.12 10.80 -0.63
C ALA A 54 -1.52 11.97 0.13
N ILE A 55 -0.44 11.71 0.85
CA ILE A 55 0.22 12.73 1.65
C ILE A 55 1.72 12.59 1.44
N GLU A 56 2.34 13.64 0.93
CA GLU A 56 3.78 13.67 0.72
C GLU A 56 4.27 12.51 -0.14
N GLY A 57 3.51 12.17 -1.17
CA GLY A 57 3.92 11.12 -2.09
C GLY A 57 3.62 9.71 -1.64
N LYS A 58 2.98 9.56 -0.51
CA LYS A 58 2.62 8.25 0.02
C LYS A 58 1.12 8.13 0.12
N VAL A 59 0.63 6.90 0.07
CA VAL A 59 -0.81 6.65 0.11
C VAL A 59 -1.15 5.95 1.40
N TYR A 60 -2.16 6.45 2.07
CA TYR A 60 -2.59 5.95 3.37
C TYR A 60 -4.07 5.58 3.32
N ASP A 61 -4.43 4.51 4.01
CA ASP A 61 -5.82 4.11 4.18
C ASP A 61 -6.22 4.45 5.61
N PHE A 62 -6.96 5.51 5.77
CA PHE A 62 -7.33 5.98 7.09
C PHE A 62 -8.73 5.53 7.53
N THR A 63 -9.33 4.61 6.80
CA THR A 63 -10.69 4.19 7.09
C THR A 63 -10.88 3.84 8.56
N ASP A 64 -9.99 3.05 9.11
CA ASP A 64 -10.13 2.61 10.49
C ASP A 64 -9.68 3.65 11.49
N TYR A 65 -8.98 4.66 11.05
CA TYR A 65 -8.50 5.69 11.96
C TYR A 65 -9.54 6.79 12.20
N ILE A 66 -10.44 6.99 11.26
CA ILE A 66 -11.38 8.09 11.37
C ILE A 66 -12.13 8.12 12.68
N PRO A 67 -12.63 7.00 13.21
CA PRO A 67 -13.33 7.05 14.49
C PRO A 67 -12.44 7.45 15.65
N GLU A 68 -11.14 7.31 15.51
CA GLU A 68 -10.23 7.63 16.59
C GLU A 68 -9.62 9.00 16.46
N HIS A 69 -9.86 9.67 15.36
CA HIS A 69 -9.36 11.01 15.17
C HIS A 69 -10.04 11.96 16.14
N PRO A 70 -9.30 12.89 16.73
CA PRO A 70 -9.90 13.75 17.77
C PRO A 70 -10.94 14.73 17.28
N THR A 71 -11.04 14.98 15.99
CA THR A 71 -12.04 15.89 15.47
C THR A 71 -13.21 15.13 14.89
N PRO A 72 -14.33 15.80 14.61
CA PRO A 72 -15.47 15.10 14.01
C PRO A 72 -15.11 14.50 12.65
N PRO A 73 -15.76 13.42 12.27
CA PRO A 73 -15.40 12.73 11.04
C PRO A 73 -15.42 13.59 9.79
N PHE A 74 -16.30 14.58 9.71
CA PHE A 74 -16.37 15.36 8.50
C PHE A 74 -15.09 16.14 8.23
N VAL A 75 -14.28 16.35 9.24
CA VAL A 75 -13.02 17.06 9.04
C VAL A 75 -12.08 16.24 8.18
N MET A 76 -12.06 14.93 8.34
CA MET A 76 -11.26 14.07 7.50
C MET A 76 -11.97 13.73 6.22
N GLU A 77 -13.29 13.64 6.26
CA GLU A 77 -14.04 13.19 5.10
C GLU A 77 -13.76 14.05 3.87
N GLN A 78 -13.59 15.33 4.07
CA GLN A 78 -13.36 16.22 2.94
C GLN A 78 -12.04 15.94 2.22
N TRP A 79 -11.15 15.22 2.85
CA TRP A 79 -9.87 14.88 2.25
C TRP A 79 -9.80 13.46 1.73
N CYS A 80 -10.82 12.65 1.99
CA CYS A 80 -10.84 11.28 1.49
C CYS A 80 -10.83 11.27 -0.03
N GLY A 81 -10.00 10.41 -0.60
CA GLY A 81 -9.92 10.29 -2.04
C GLY A 81 -9.10 11.37 -2.70
N ARG A 82 -8.28 12.09 -1.95
CA ARG A 82 -7.59 13.24 -2.50
C ARG A 82 -6.13 13.28 -2.08
N GLU A 83 -5.40 14.17 -2.76
CA GLU A 83 -4.07 14.51 -2.30
C GLU A 83 -4.25 15.47 -1.13
N ALA A 84 -3.81 15.07 0.02
CA ALA A 84 -4.14 15.75 1.26
C ALA A 84 -2.95 16.30 2.01
N THR A 85 -1.82 16.49 1.34
CA THR A 85 -0.63 17.01 2.00
C THR A 85 -0.90 18.33 2.68
N GLU A 86 -1.62 19.20 2.00
CA GLU A 86 -1.89 20.50 2.58
C GLU A 86 -2.78 20.39 3.81
N GLY A 87 -3.74 19.51 3.79
CA GLY A 87 -4.58 19.32 4.96
C GLY A 87 -3.78 18.87 6.16
N MET A 88 -2.79 18.00 5.94
CA MET A 88 -1.97 17.55 7.02
C MET A 88 -1.05 18.65 7.52
N ARG A 89 -0.52 19.46 6.63
CA ARG A 89 0.41 20.49 7.01
C ARG A 89 -0.24 21.73 7.60
N THR A 90 -1.48 21.99 7.28
CA THR A 90 -2.08 23.25 7.70
C THR A 90 -3.30 23.07 8.59
N LYS A 91 -3.82 21.86 8.70
CA LYS A 91 -5.07 21.59 9.41
C LYS A 91 -6.21 22.44 8.89
N GLY A 92 -6.02 23.04 7.71
CA GLY A 92 -7.05 23.90 7.15
C GLY A 92 -7.00 25.32 7.65
N TYR A 93 -6.08 25.65 8.57
CA TYR A 93 -6.00 27.02 9.07
C TYR A 93 -4.56 27.44 9.39
N GLY A 94 -3.62 26.89 8.64
CA GLY A 94 -2.25 27.37 8.72
C GLY A 94 -1.40 26.78 9.81
N ARG A 95 -1.83 25.69 10.41
CA ARG A 95 -1.08 25.05 11.47
C ARG A 95 -0.77 23.61 11.13
N ASP A 96 0.50 23.26 11.17
CA ASP A 96 0.92 21.90 10.90
C ASP A 96 0.48 20.99 12.05
N HIS A 97 0.32 19.71 11.74
CA HIS A 97 0.17 18.73 12.77
C HIS A 97 1.49 18.54 13.50
N THR A 98 1.43 17.99 14.71
CA THR A 98 2.66 17.78 15.48
C THR A 98 3.46 16.63 14.90
N PRO A 99 4.74 16.55 15.21
CA PRO A 99 5.53 15.40 14.76
C PRO A 99 4.95 14.07 15.21
N ALA A 100 4.34 14.04 16.38
CA ALA A 100 3.72 12.80 16.84
C ALA A 100 2.55 12.41 15.95
N ALA A 101 1.77 13.40 15.49
CA ALA A 101 0.66 13.10 14.60
C ALA A 101 1.17 12.59 13.26
N TRP A 102 2.26 13.15 12.75
CA TRP A 102 2.84 12.65 11.52
C TRP A 102 3.28 11.19 11.69
N ALA A 103 3.88 10.87 12.83
CA ALA A 103 4.34 9.51 13.08
C ALA A 103 3.18 8.53 13.19
N MET A 104 2.04 8.98 13.64
CA MET A 104 0.89 8.09 13.80
C MET A 104 0.32 7.62 12.47
N MET A 105 0.72 8.20 11.37
CA MET A 105 0.23 7.76 10.07
C MET A 105 0.88 6.46 9.60
N GLU A 106 2.03 6.11 10.15
CA GLU A 106 2.78 4.98 9.66
C GLU A 106 2.00 3.68 9.55
N PRO A 107 1.22 3.29 10.55
CA PRO A 107 0.50 2.02 10.44
C PRO A 107 -0.54 1.99 9.32
N TYR A 108 -0.89 3.16 8.78
CA TYR A 108 -1.91 3.23 7.76
C TYR A 108 -1.34 3.35 6.35
N LEU A 109 -0.02 3.29 6.23
CA LEU A 109 0.63 3.40 4.93
C LEU A 109 0.35 2.16 4.09
N ILE A 110 -0.15 2.35 2.87
CA ILE A 110 -0.45 1.23 1.99
C ILE A 110 0.27 1.29 0.65
N GLY A 111 0.89 2.40 0.33
CA GLY A 111 1.57 2.46 -0.96
C GLY A 111 2.19 3.81 -1.23
N THR A 112 2.60 4.00 -2.48
CA THR A 112 3.19 5.26 -2.90
C THR A 112 2.37 5.83 -4.05
N LEU A 113 2.39 7.15 -4.15
CA LEU A 113 1.66 7.84 -5.19
C LEU A 113 2.51 7.94 -6.44
N VAL A 114 1.94 7.57 -7.58
CA VAL A 114 2.58 7.76 -8.86
C VAL A 114 1.59 8.44 -9.78
N ASP A 115 2.09 9.09 -10.80
CA ASP A 115 1.19 9.79 -11.68
C ASP A 115 1.37 9.43 -13.08
#